data_85334ee6d2a0aad4ee664ff1e2e72bb3
#
_entry.id   85334ee6d2a0aad4ee664ff1e2e72bb3
#
_cell.length_a   1.000
_cell.length_b   1.000
_cell.length_c   1.000
_cell.angle_alpha   90.00
_cell.angle_beta   90.00
_cell.angle_gamma   90.00
#
_symmetry.space_group_name_H-M   'P 1'
#
loop_
_entity.id
_entity.type
_entity.pdbx_description
1 polymer ?
#
loop_
_entity_poly.entity_id
_entity_poly.type
_entity_poly.pdbx_seq_one_letter_code
_entity_poly.pdbx_strand_id
1 'polypeptide(L)'
;MKSPRILIMAGGTGGHIFPAKAVAMALLAQGWQVHWLGSQDRMEAQLVPKFGLPFHSIQISGLRGKSPLSLLKAPWMLIKSVWQARRIINTVQPNLVLGFGGYASGPGGLAAWLSQVPLIIHEQNAVAGSTNKLLAKFARNVLVAFPSAFAALPKQQLVGNPVRAELINVGQQHNTSKTLNVLVIGGSLGAKALNEQLPVIFAAAAAAGQVNVQHQTGTALLTSTEQRYNALAQPGLSVDVAAFIDDMAAAYRWADVVICRAGASTVSEVASAGVAAIFVPLPNAIDDHQTANAHWLSQQQAALVIKQTELTAANLLPMLQQWLTDKTQLQQLASTAKACALDNATEQVVQFCQQAVAQPVTGTTI
;
A
#
# COMPACT_ATOMS: atom_id res chain seq x y z
N MET A 1 21.05 -8.86 28.01
CA MET A 1 20.71 -7.49 27.56
C MET A 1 19.19 -7.36 27.57
N LYS A 2 18.63 -6.18 27.91
CA LYS A 2 17.16 -5.97 27.80
C LYS A 2 16.75 -5.98 26.33
N SER A 3 15.63 -6.65 26.01
CA SER A 3 15.07 -6.66 24.65
C SER A 3 14.84 -5.22 24.16
N PRO A 4 15.26 -4.84 22.94
CA PRO A 4 15.01 -3.52 22.40
C PRO A 4 13.52 -3.25 22.28
N ARG A 5 13.10 -2.00 22.51
CA ARG A 5 11.71 -1.54 22.37
C ARG A 5 11.56 -0.60 21.20
N ILE A 6 10.53 -0.82 20.39
CA ILE A 6 10.20 0.06 19.26
C ILE A 6 8.75 0.56 19.38
N LEU A 7 8.52 1.83 19.05
CA LEU A 7 7.20 2.40 18.88
C LEU A 7 6.94 2.62 17.39
N ILE A 8 6.08 1.80 16.79
CA ILE A 8 5.68 1.93 15.39
C ILE A 8 4.49 2.88 15.30
N MET A 9 4.53 3.79 14.33
CA MET A 9 3.46 4.74 14.05
C MET A 9 2.94 4.50 12.64
N ALA A 10 1.73 3.99 12.53
CA ALA A 10 1.08 3.81 11.24
C ALA A 10 -0.44 3.84 11.42
N GLY A 11 -1.14 4.46 10.46
CA GLY A 11 -2.59 4.54 10.53
C GLY A 11 -3.23 5.19 9.33
N GLY A 12 -4.56 5.29 9.37
CA GLY A 12 -5.39 5.91 8.37
C GLY A 12 -5.85 4.97 7.26
N THR A 13 -4.94 4.24 6.63
CA THR A 13 -5.24 3.31 5.52
C THR A 13 -4.45 2.01 5.62
N GLY A 14 -4.93 0.96 4.95
CA GLY A 14 -4.20 -0.31 4.84
C GLY A 14 -2.81 -0.18 4.25
N GLY A 15 -2.61 0.80 3.35
CA GLY A 15 -1.31 1.07 2.72
C GLY A 15 -0.19 1.49 3.70
N HIS A 16 -0.54 2.02 4.88
CA HIS A 16 0.42 2.28 5.96
C HIS A 16 0.48 1.12 6.97
N ILE A 17 -0.69 0.54 7.29
CA ILE A 17 -0.83 -0.44 8.37
C ILE A 17 -0.17 -1.79 8.01
N PHE A 18 -0.39 -2.30 6.78
CA PHE A 18 0.11 -3.62 6.41
C PHE A 18 1.64 -3.68 6.24
N PRO A 19 2.32 -2.72 5.60
CA PRO A 19 3.78 -2.66 5.61
C PRO A 19 4.35 -2.54 7.02
N ALA A 20 3.75 -1.72 7.87
CA ALA A 20 4.16 -1.59 9.27
C ALA A 20 3.97 -2.90 10.06
N LYS A 21 2.88 -3.65 9.80
CA LYS A 21 2.65 -4.98 10.37
C LYS A 21 3.74 -5.96 9.97
N ALA A 22 4.15 -6.00 8.70
CA ALA A 22 5.19 -6.91 8.24
C ALA A 22 6.51 -6.68 9.02
N VAL A 23 6.92 -5.42 9.15
CA VAL A 23 8.10 -5.06 9.93
C VAL A 23 7.93 -5.36 11.43
N ALA A 24 6.74 -5.08 11.98
CA ALA A 24 6.44 -5.37 13.40
C ALA A 24 6.60 -6.86 13.72
N MET A 25 6.04 -7.74 12.86
CA MET A 25 6.15 -9.19 13.04
C MET A 25 7.59 -9.70 12.90
N ALA A 26 8.35 -9.15 11.94
CA ALA A 26 9.76 -9.50 11.78
C ALA A 26 10.62 -9.08 12.99
N LEU A 27 10.36 -7.91 13.57
CA LEU A 27 11.03 -7.45 14.79
C LEU A 27 10.64 -8.29 16.01
N LEU A 28 9.36 -8.65 16.17
CA LEU A 28 8.90 -9.56 17.24
C LEU A 28 9.60 -10.92 17.16
N ALA A 29 9.73 -11.49 15.96
CA ALA A 29 10.44 -12.76 15.75
C ALA A 29 11.91 -12.68 16.17
N GLN A 30 12.51 -11.49 16.19
CA GLN A 30 13.87 -11.22 16.66
C GLN A 30 13.95 -10.83 18.14
N GLY A 31 12.84 -10.97 18.89
CA GLY A 31 12.80 -10.72 20.34
C GLY A 31 12.65 -9.25 20.74
N TRP A 32 12.25 -8.37 19.82
CA TRP A 32 11.94 -6.97 20.15
C TRP A 32 10.59 -6.84 20.84
N GLN A 33 10.45 -5.84 21.71
CA GLN A 33 9.17 -5.40 22.24
C GLN A 33 8.59 -4.36 21.29
N VAL A 34 7.50 -4.69 20.62
CA VAL A 34 6.86 -3.82 19.63
C VAL A 34 5.60 -3.20 20.21
N HIS A 35 5.52 -1.87 20.23
CA HIS A 35 4.35 -1.10 20.56
C HIS A 35 3.86 -0.32 19.35
N TRP A 36 2.57 0.01 19.32
CA TRP A 36 1.98 0.74 18.20
C TRP A 36 1.29 2.01 18.67
N LEU A 37 1.55 3.14 17.97
CA LEU A 37 0.88 4.41 18.14
C LEU A 37 -0.03 4.70 16.96
N GLY A 38 -1.30 4.98 17.21
CA GLY A 38 -2.28 5.31 16.18
C GLY A 38 -3.32 6.33 16.64
N SER A 39 -4.31 6.59 15.79
CA SER A 39 -5.46 7.43 16.10
C SER A 39 -6.55 6.59 16.77
N GLN A 40 -7.28 7.17 17.73
CA GLN A 40 -8.28 6.45 18.51
C GLN A 40 -9.44 5.90 17.68
N ASP A 41 -9.89 6.65 16.66
CA ASP A 41 -11.15 6.39 15.94
C ASP A 41 -10.91 5.95 14.48
N ARG A 42 -9.78 5.28 14.19
CA ARG A 42 -9.40 4.87 12.84
C ARG A 42 -9.19 3.35 12.73
N MET A 43 -8.97 2.90 11.51
CA MET A 43 -8.78 1.48 11.16
C MET A 43 -7.76 0.78 12.04
N GLU A 44 -6.64 1.45 12.35
CA GLU A 44 -5.57 0.93 13.18
C GLU A 44 -6.04 0.55 14.59
N ALA A 45 -6.98 1.30 15.17
CA ALA A 45 -7.51 1.00 16.50
C ALA A 45 -8.26 -0.36 16.56
N GLN A 46 -8.82 -0.80 15.45
CA GLN A 46 -9.52 -2.09 15.34
C GLN A 46 -8.60 -3.22 14.89
N LEU A 47 -7.61 -2.93 14.03
CA LEU A 47 -6.75 -3.95 13.42
C LEU A 47 -5.56 -4.31 14.30
N VAL A 48 -4.88 -3.34 14.91
CA VAL A 48 -3.63 -3.57 15.63
C VAL A 48 -3.79 -4.52 16.84
N PRO A 49 -4.87 -4.40 17.66
CA PRO A 49 -5.11 -5.38 18.72
C PRO A 49 -5.29 -6.81 18.21
N LYS A 50 -5.85 -7.00 17.01
CA LYS A 50 -5.98 -8.33 16.37
C LYS A 50 -4.64 -8.92 15.95
N PHE A 51 -3.59 -8.09 15.81
CA PHE A 51 -2.22 -8.55 15.57
C PHE A 51 -1.49 -8.98 16.85
N GLY A 52 -2.13 -8.85 18.02
CA GLY A 52 -1.52 -9.15 19.32
C GLY A 52 -0.53 -8.09 19.80
N LEU A 53 -0.59 -6.86 19.24
CA LEU A 53 0.33 -5.77 19.57
C LEU A 53 -0.29 -4.79 20.58
N PRO A 54 0.48 -4.32 21.59
CA PRO A 54 0.09 -3.20 22.45
C PRO A 54 -0.20 -1.95 21.63
N PHE A 55 -1.44 -1.45 21.70
CA PHE A 55 -1.90 -0.28 20.98
C PHE A 55 -2.05 0.93 21.92
N HIS A 56 -1.45 2.02 21.53
CA HIS A 56 -1.55 3.32 22.20
C HIS A 56 -2.23 4.32 21.26
N SER A 57 -3.21 5.06 21.75
CA SER A 57 -3.94 6.01 20.91
C SER A 57 -3.73 7.46 21.34
N ILE A 58 -3.74 8.34 20.35
CA ILE A 58 -3.82 9.77 20.53
C ILE A 58 -5.07 10.34 19.84
N GLN A 59 -5.55 11.47 20.36
CA GLN A 59 -6.68 12.17 19.78
C GLN A 59 -6.20 13.09 18.67
N ILE A 60 -6.28 12.60 17.43
CA ILE A 60 -5.95 13.40 16.25
C ILE A 60 -6.86 13.04 15.09
N SER A 61 -7.23 14.05 14.31
CA SER A 61 -7.99 13.87 13.07
C SER A 61 -7.41 14.74 11.98
N GLY A 62 -7.63 14.32 10.70
CA GLY A 62 -7.20 15.10 9.55
C GLY A 62 -7.77 16.53 9.57
N LEU A 63 -6.99 17.48 9.08
CA LEU A 63 -7.38 18.89 8.99
C LEU A 63 -8.02 19.26 7.65
N ARG A 64 -7.76 18.44 6.62
CA ARG A 64 -8.31 18.68 5.25
C ARG A 64 -9.84 18.53 5.25
N GLY A 65 -10.53 19.49 4.61
CA GLY A 65 -11.99 19.46 4.47
C GLY A 65 -12.79 19.91 5.70
N LYS A 66 -12.13 20.43 6.75
CA LYS A 66 -12.79 20.96 7.94
C LYS A 66 -13.15 22.44 7.77
N SER A 67 -14.18 22.88 8.52
CA SER A 67 -14.62 24.28 8.51
C SER A 67 -13.53 25.25 9.01
N PRO A 68 -13.55 26.54 8.60
CA PRO A 68 -12.57 27.54 9.05
C PRO A 68 -12.44 27.64 10.58
N LEU A 69 -13.55 27.52 11.32
CA LEU A 69 -13.57 27.51 12.79
C LEU A 69 -12.81 26.32 13.38
N SER A 70 -12.82 25.16 12.70
CA SER A 70 -12.07 24.00 13.15
C SER A 70 -10.56 24.12 12.86
N LEU A 71 -10.18 24.89 11.85
CA LEU A 71 -8.78 25.21 11.55
C LEU A 71 -8.15 26.11 12.61
N LEU A 72 -8.91 27.02 13.22
CA LEU A 72 -8.44 27.83 14.36
C LEU A 72 -8.06 26.98 15.59
N LYS A 73 -8.71 25.84 15.78
CA LYS A 73 -8.41 24.89 16.87
C LYS A 73 -7.28 23.92 16.54
N ALA A 74 -6.81 23.88 15.30
CA ALA A 74 -5.81 22.93 14.81
C ALA A 74 -4.46 23.03 15.56
N PRO A 75 -3.89 24.22 15.84
CA PRO A 75 -2.64 24.32 16.61
C PRO A 75 -2.77 23.72 18.01
N TRP A 76 -3.86 24.01 18.71
CA TRP A 76 -4.11 23.48 20.05
C TRP A 76 -4.30 21.96 20.04
N MET A 77 -5.02 21.44 19.06
CA MET A 77 -5.18 19.99 18.87
C MET A 77 -3.84 19.32 18.60
N LEU A 78 -2.98 19.92 17.79
CA LEU A 78 -1.65 19.40 17.50
C LEU A 78 -0.77 19.38 18.76
N ILE A 79 -0.73 20.47 19.52
CA ILE A 79 0.02 20.56 20.78
C ILE A 79 -0.45 19.46 21.75
N LYS A 80 -1.77 19.30 21.92
CA LYS A 80 -2.36 18.24 22.75
C LYS A 80 -1.94 16.86 22.29
N SER A 81 -1.98 16.61 20.97
CA SER A 81 -1.60 15.30 20.39
C SER A 81 -0.11 15.01 20.58
N VAL A 82 0.77 16.01 20.43
CA VAL A 82 2.21 15.90 20.71
C VAL A 82 2.45 15.58 22.19
N TRP A 83 1.75 16.27 23.09
CA TRP A 83 1.87 16.00 24.53
C TRP A 83 1.40 14.58 24.89
N GLN A 84 0.28 14.11 24.33
CA GLN A 84 -0.18 12.73 24.50
C GLN A 84 0.85 11.73 23.99
N ALA A 85 1.39 11.94 22.77
CA ALA A 85 2.43 11.08 22.21
C ALA A 85 3.69 11.06 23.09
N ARG A 86 4.11 12.22 23.61
CA ARG A 86 5.26 12.31 24.52
C ARG A 86 5.04 11.55 25.83
N ARG A 87 3.83 11.59 26.40
CA ARG A 87 3.49 10.75 27.58
C ARG A 87 3.60 9.27 27.26
N ILE A 88 3.14 8.83 26.09
CA ILE A 88 3.25 7.43 25.65
C ILE A 88 4.73 7.05 25.48
N ILE A 89 5.55 7.89 24.84
CA ILE A 89 7.00 7.67 24.71
C ILE A 89 7.67 7.55 26.08
N ASN A 90 7.33 8.41 27.03
CA ASN A 90 7.87 8.36 28.39
C ASN A 90 7.44 7.10 29.15
N THR A 91 6.24 6.55 28.87
CA THR A 91 5.76 5.31 29.49
C THR A 91 6.39 4.07 28.86
N VAL A 92 6.43 4.02 27.53
CA VAL A 92 6.97 2.90 26.75
C VAL A 92 8.48 2.87 26.79
N GLN A 93 9.12 4.03 26.85
CA GLN A 93 10.58 4.21 26.77
C GLN A 93 11.19 3.44 25.58
N PRO A 94 10.74 3.73 24.34
CA PRO A 94 11.25 3.04 23.17
C PRO A 94 12.69 3.46 22.87
N ASN A 95 13.50 2.51 22.38
CA ASN A 95 14.84 2.78 21.87
C ASN A 95 14.82 3.42 20.50
N LEU A 96 13.69 3.26 19.77
CA LEU A 96 13.49 3.73 18.41
C LEU A 96 12.00 4.02 18.16
N VAL A 97 11.72 5.05 17.37
CA VAL A 97 10.39 5.32 16.79
C VAL A 97 10.46 5.13 15.29
N LEU A 98 9.53 4.36 14.72
CA LEU A 98 9.43 4.10 13.28
C LEU A 98 8.07 4.56 12.75
N GLY A 99 8.07 5.55 11.85
CA GLY A 99 6.86 6.12 11.27
C GLY A 99 6.61 5.63 9.83
N PHE A 100 5.41 5.08 9.60
CA PHE A 100 4.93 4.71 8.26
C PHE A 100 3.94 5.72 7.66
N GLY A 101 3.62 6.78 8.40
CA GLY A 101 2.63 7.76 7.96
C GLY A 101 1.28 7.62 8.69
N GLY A 102 0.30 8.40 8.22
CA GLY A 102 -0.97 8.57 8.91
C GLY A 102 -0.97 9.75 9.89
N TYR A 103 -2.15 10.05 10.45
CA TYR A 103 -2.31 11.26 11.26
C TYR A 103 -1.52 11.23 12.56
N ALA A 104 -1.38 10.07 13.19
CA ALA A 104 -0.65 9.94 14.45
C ALA A 104 0.87 10.07 14.28
N SER A 105 1.40 9.82 13.08
CA SER A 105 2.85 9.88 12.81
C SER A 105 3.42 11.29 12.96
N GLY A 106 2.67 12.33 12.59
CA GLY A 106 3.13 13.72 12.73
C GLY A 106 3.44 14.10 14.18
N PRO A 107 2.45 14.10 15.08
CA PRO A 107 2.66 14.37 16.51
C PRO A 107 3.61 13.38 17.16
N GLY A 108 3.51 12.09 16.82
CA GLY A 108 4.39 11.06 17.37
C GLY A 108 5.86 11.24 16.98
N GLY A 109 6.15 11.60 15.73
CA GLY A 109 7.51 11.87 15.26
C GLY A 109 8.09 13.15 15.88
N LEU A 110 7.27 14.20 16.01
CA LEU A 110 7.69 15.41 16.73
C LEU A 110 7.94 15.14 18.22
N ALA A 111 7.09 14.33 18.85
CA ALA A 111 7.30 13.91 20.24
C ALA A 111 8.56 13.08 20.41
N ALA A 112 8.89 12.19 19.47
CA ALA A 112 10.13 11.41 19.46
C ALA A 112 11.35 12.34 19.41
N TRP A 113 11.35 13.32 18.50
CA TRP A 113 12.41 14.32 18.39
C TRP A 113 12.57 15.13 19.70
N LEU A 114 11.48 15.65 20.27
CA LEU A 114 11.48 16.37 21.54
C LEU A 114 11.92 15.53 22.75
N SER A 115 11.80 14.21 22.65
CA SER A 115 12.23 13.25 23.67
C SER A 115 13.61 12.64 23.38
N GLN A 116 14.29 13.11 22.35
CA GLN A 116 15.60 12.63 21.89
C GLN A 116 15.64 11.11 21.58
N VAL A 117 14.49 10.54 21.20
CA VAL A 117 14.40 9.16 20.73
C VAL A 117 14.67 9.14 19.22
N PRO A 118 15.57 8.29 18.72
CA PRO A 118 15.83 8.16 17.29
C PRO A 118 14.53 7.93 16.50
N LEU A 119 14.38 8.64 15.38
CA LEU A 119 13.24 8.56 14.49
C LEU A 119 13.68 8.03 13.13
N ILE A 120 13.06 6.97 12.64
CA ILE A 120 13.10 6.51 11.25
C ILE A 120 11.71 6.72 10.66
N ILE A 121 11.64 7.15 9.42
CA ILE A 121 10.39 7.19 8.67
C ILE A 121 10.49 6.34 7.41
N HIS A 122 9.36 5.75 7.01
CA HIS A 122 9.20 5.03 5.76
C HIS A 122 8.09 5.68 4.93
N GLU A 123 8.37 5.99 3.67
CA GLU A 123 7.38 6.50 2.72
C GLU A 123 7.03 5.41 1.72
N GLN A 124 5.75 5.06 1.63
CA GLN A 124 5.26 4.00 0.78
C GLN A 124 4.94 4.45 -0.63
N ASN A 125 4.63 5.74 -0.84
CA ASN A 125 4.20 6.27 -2.13
C ASN A 125 5.37 6.88 -2.90
N ALA A 126 5.21 6.94 -4.21
CA ALA A 126 6.15 7.61 -5.12
C ALA A 126 6.15 9.15 -4.96
N VAL A 127 5.19 9.72 -4.22
CA VAL A 127 5.15 11.12 -3.79
C VAL A 127 4.96 11.15 -2.29
N ALA A 128 5.91 11.72 -1.57
CA ALA A 128 5.87 11.77 -0.12
C ALA A 128 4.70 12.60 0.41
N GLY A 129 3.99 12.05 1.41
CA GLY A 129 2.94 12.76 2.11
C GLY A 129 3.47 13.94 2.93
N SER A 130 2.61 14.95 3.18
CA SER A 130 3.00 16.17 3.91
C SER A 130 3.59 15.88 5.31
N THR A 131 3.07 14.89 6.02
CA THR A 131 3.59 14.45 7.31
C THR A 131 5.02 13.94 7.18
N ASN A 132 5.29 13.05 6.23
CA ASN A 132 6.64 12.50 6.03
C ASN A 132 7.62 13.56 5.49
N LYS A 133 7.16 14.51 4.66
CA LYS A 133 7.98 15.68 4.25
C LYS A 133 8.42 16.52 5.47
N LEU A 134 7.54 16.73 6.44
CA LEU A 134 7.90 17.43 7.68
C LEU A 134 8.86 16.60 8.53
N LEU A 135 8.53 15.34 8.79
CA LEU A 135 9.31 14.46 9.64
C LEU A 135 10.68 14.11 9.08
N ALA A 136 10.83 14.13 7.75
CA ALA A 136 12.12 13.95 7.09
C ALA A 136 13.19 14.94 7.58
N LYS A 137 12.81 16.13 8.08
CA LYS A 137 13.75 17.11 8.64
C LYS A 137 14.38 16.63 9.96
N PHE A 138 13.65 15.84 10.73
CA PHE A 138 14.02 15.38 12.08
C PHE A 138 14.43 13.90 12.11
N ALA A 139 14.05 13.14 11.08
CA ALA A 139 14.35 11.72 11.02
C ALA A 139 15.84 11.47 10.83
N ARG A 140 16.36 10.46 11.51
CA ARG A 140 17.73 9.95 11.34
C ARG A 140 17.90 9.29 9.96
N ASN A 141 16.96 8.43 9.58
CA ASN A 141 16.90 7.80 8.27
C ASN A 141 15.53 8.02 7.64
N VAL A 142 15.52 8.19 6.32
CA VAL A 142 14.31 8.28 5.50
C VAL A 142 14.33 7.12 4.53
N LEU A 143 13.50 6.13 4.79
CA LEU A 143 13.37 4.94 3.95
C LEU A 143 12.24 5.18 2.95
N VAL A 144 12.43 4.77 1.70
CA VAL A 144 11.45 5.00 0.64
C VAL A 144 11.19 3.74 -0.16
N ALA A 145 9.96 3.58 -0.60
CA ALA A 145 9.59 2.49 -1.49
C ALA A 145 9.88 2.81 -2.95
N PHE A 146 9.86 4.09 -3.31
CA PHE A 146 10.11 4.56 -4.67
C PHE A 146 11.18 5.66 -4.68
N PRO A 147 12.09 5.68 -5.66
CA PRO A 147 13.18 6.65 -5.68
C PRO A 147 12.72 8.10 -5.83
N SER A 148 11.53 8.32 -6.40
CA SER A 148 10.92 9.65 -6.62
C SER A 148 10.20 10.22 -5.41
N ALA A 149 10.09 9.49 -4.28
CA ALA A 149 9.27 9.86 -3.14
C ALA A 149 9.58 11.27 -2.58
N PHE A 150 10.85 11.61 -2.50
CA PHE A 150 11.32 12.95 -2.11
C PHE A 150 12.20 13.54 -3.20
N ALA A 151 11.91 14.77 -3.61
CA ALA A 151 12.80 15.51 -4.51
C ALA A 151 14.14 15.82 -3.78
N ALA A 152 15.24 15.34 -4.32
CA ALA A 152 16.60 15.69 -3.90
C ALA A 152 16.89 15.61 -2.38
N LEU A 153 16.42 14.56 -1.69
CA LEU A 153 16.74 14.34 -0.28
C LEU A 153 17.95 13.38 -0.14
N PRO A 154 19.17 13.88 0.19
CA PRO A 154 20.38 13.05 0.19
C PRO A 154 20.35 11.86 1.16
N LYS A 155 19.57 11.95 2.24
CA LYS A 155 19.47 10.91 3.26
C LYS A 155 18.38 9.86 3.00
N GLN A 156 17.68 9.91 1.87
CA GLN A 156 16.73 8.87 1.52
C GLN A 156 17.45 7.59 1.10
N GLN A 157 16.89 6.46 1.53
CA GLN A 157 17.37 5.12 1.21
C GLN A 157 16.23 4.34 0.54
N LEU A 158 16.47 3.86 -0.67
CA LEU A 158 15.52 3.01 -1.38
C LEU A 158 15.55 1.61 -0.79
N VAL A 159 14.47 1.20 -0.16
CA VAL A 159 14.32 -0.12 0.49
C VAL A 159 13.15 -0.93 -0.09
N GLY A 160 12.23 -0.29 -0.80
CA GLY A 160 10.97 -0.91 -1.24
C GLY A 160 9.86 -0.83 -0.19
N ASN A 161 8.67 -1.32 -0.55
CA ASN A 161 7.57 -1.52 0.40
C ASN A 161 7.67 -2.92 1.01
N PRO A 162 7.55 -3.06 2.33
CA PRO A 162 7.35 -4.36 2.96
C PRO A 162 6.11 -5.06 2.40
N VAL A 163 6.32 -6.14 1.68
CA VAL A 163 5.29 -7.01 1.10
C VAL A 163 5.22 -8.30 1.91
N ARG A 164 4.03 -8.91 1.95
CA ARG A 164 3.83 -10.19 2.61
C ARG A 164 4.62 -11.30 1.91
N ALA A 165 5.36 -12.11 2.66
CA ALA A 165 6.24 -13.15 2.11
C ALA A 165 5.51 -14.16 1.20
N GLU A 166 4.23 -14.45 1.52
CA GLU A 166 3.40 -15.34 0.73
C GLU A 166 3.05 -14.82 -0.67
N LEU A 167 3.31 -13.54 -0.96
CA LEU A 167 3.07 -12.94 -2.28
C LEU A 167 4.29 -12.96 -3.20
N ILE A 168 5.46 -13.32 -2.68
CA ILE A 168 6.70 -13.26 -3.45
C ILE A 168 6.77 -14.45 -4.42
N ASN A 169 7.02 -14.16 -5.71
CA ASN A 169 7.18 -15.16 -6.79
C ASN A 169 5.94 -16.05 -7.05
N VAL A 170 4.74 -15.61 -6.72
CA VAL A 170 3.55 -16.46 -6.89
C VAL A 170 2.97 -16.43 -8.30
N GLY A 171 3.17 -15.35 -9.08
CA GLY A 171 2.55 -15.13 -10.40
C GLY A 171 3.29 -15.76 -11.58
N GLN A 172 4.38 -16.47 -11.39
CA GLN A 172 5.26 -16.94 -12.49
C GLN A 172 4.81 -18.23 -13.21
N GLN A 173 3.57 -18.65 -13.09
CA GLN A 173 3.09 -19.82 -13.85
C GLN A 173 2.69 -19.41 -15.25
N HIS A 174 3.42 -19.89 -16.25
CA HIS A 174 3.09 -19.70 -17.66
C HIS A 174 1.80 -20.47 -18.01
N ASN A 175 0.68 -19.79 -18.02
CA ASN A 175 -0.58 -20.34 -18.49
C ASN A 175 -0.62 -20.26 -20.03
N THR A 176 -0.45 -21.40 -20.69
CA THR A 176 -0.53 -21.52 -22.17
C THR A 176 -1.95 -21.79 -22.67
N SER A 177 -2.94 -21.84 -21.78
CA SER A 177 -4.34 -22.08 -22.15
C SER A 177 -4.92 -20.92 -22.96
N LYS A 178 -5.92 -21.22 -23.79
CA LYS A 178 -6.70 -20.22 -24.55
C LYS A 178 -7.72 -19.47 -23.67
N THR A 179 -7.61 -19.60 -22.35
CA THR A 179 -8.46 -18.94 -21.38
C THR A 179 -7.69 -17.76 -20.80
N LEU A 180 -8.32 -16.61 -20.70
CA LEU A 180 -7.75 -15.43 -20.04
C LEU A 180 -8.30 -15.29 -18.63
N ASN A 181 -7.44 -15.39 -17.63
CA ASN A 181 -7.77 -15.21 -16.21
C ASN A 181 -7.48 -13.78 -15.80
N VAL A 182 -8.51 -13.03 -15.46
CA VAL A 182 -8.43 -11.60 -15.08
C VAL A 182 -8.78 -11.43 -13.61
N LEU A 183 -7.85 -10.90 -12.84
CA LEU A 183 -8.08 -10.50 -11.45
C LEU A 183 -8.36 -8.99 -11.38
N VAL A 184 -9.49 -8.60 -10.79
CA VAL A 184 -9.84 -7.19 -10.58
C VAL A 184 -9.77 -6.83 -9.10
N ILE A 185 -8.97 -5.81 -8.74
CA ILE A 185 -8.78 -5.38 -7.35
C ILE A 185 -9.17 -3.90 -7.21
N GLY A 186 -10.32 -3.66 -6.59
CA GLY A 186 -10.81 -2.31 -6.30
C GLY A 186 -10.22 -1.68 -5.02
N GLY A 187 -9.53 -2.46 -4.19
CA GLY A 187 -9.12 -2.10 -2.84
C GLY A 187 -10.24 -2.29 -1.81
N SER A 188 -9.97 -1.99 -0.53
CA SER A 188 -10.88 -2.29 0.61
C SER A 188 -12.25 -1.59 0.53
N LEU A 189 -12.33 -0.44 -0.11
CA LEU A 189 -13.58 0.31 -0.32
C LEU A 189 -14.24 -0.01 -1.66
N GLY A 190 -13.58 -0.80 -2.51
CA GLY A 190 -13.97 -1.04 -3.88
C GLY A 190 -13.64 0.13 -4.81
N ALA A 191 -13.81 -0.08 -6.10
CA ALA A 191 -13.57 0.91 -7.14
C ALA A 191 -14.79 0.99 -8.07
N LYS A 192 -15.71 1.93 -7.78
CA LYS A 192 -16.98 2.07 -8.51
C LYS A 192 -16.79 2.04 -10.03
N ALA A 193 -15.81 2.77 -10.57
CA ALA A 193 -15.56 2.80 -12.00
C ALA A 193 -15.14 1.44 -12.58
N LEU A 194 -14.31 0.66 -11.87
CA LEU A 194 -13.95 -0.70 -12.29
C LEU A 194 -15.18 -1.60 -12.28
N ASN A 195 -15.97 -1.55 -11.19
CA ASN A 195 -17.18 -2.36 -11.02
C ASN A 195 -18.28 -2.04 -12.05
N GLU A 196 -18.29 -0.82 -12.59
CA GLU A 196 -19.30 -0.40 -13.58
C GLU A 196 -18.86 -0.66 -15.02
N GLN A 197 -17.59 -0.46 -15.35
CA GLN A 197 -17.10 -0.52 -16.74
C GLN A 197 -16.63 -1.92 -17.13
N LEU A 198 -15.91 -2.61 -16.25
CA LEU A 198 -15.28 -3.88 -16.60
C LEU A 198 -16.26 -5.02 -16.96
N PRO A 199 -17.43 -5.18 -16.30
CA PRO A 199 -18.37 -6.24 -16.66
C PRO A 199 -18.78 -6.23 -18.14
N VAL A 200 -19.09 -5.05 -18.69
CA VAL A 200 -19.49 -4.90 -20.11
C VAL A 200 -18.32 -5.24 -21.04
N ILE A 201 -17.10 -4.82 -20.67
CA ILE A 201 -15.90 -5.07 -21.48
C ILE A 201 -15.56 -6.56 -21.50
N PHE A 202 -15.65 -7.23 -20.34
CA PHE A 202 -15.38 -8.68 -20.27
C PHE A 202 -16.44 -9.52 -20.99
N ALA A 203 -17.70 -9.12 -20.91
CA ALA A 203 -18.74 -9.75 -21.71
C ALA A 203 -18.47 -9.63 -23.22
N ALA A 204 -18.05 -8.44 -23.68
CA ALA A 204 -17.66 -8.27 -25.08
C ALA A 204 -16.42 -9.11 -25.46
N ALA A 205 -15.42 -9.23 -24.57
CA ALA A 205 -14.23 -10.04 -24.79
C ALA A 205 -14.54 -11.54 -24.85
N ALA A 206 -15.49 -12.01 -24.05
CA ALA A 206 -15.92 -13.40 -23.99
C ALA A 206 -16.56 -13.92 -25.30
N ALA A 207 -16.99 -13.04 -26.19
CA ALA A 207 -17.42 -13.39 -27.52
C ALA A 207 -16.27 -13.93 -28.43
N ALA A 208 -15.01 -13.60 -28.08
CA ALA A 208 -13.83 -14.04 -28.82
C ALA A 208 -13.11 -15.25 -28.16
N GLY A 209 -13.43 -15.61 -26.92
CA GLY A 209 -12.82 -16.75 -26.23
C GLY A 209 -13.20 -16.79 -24.76
N GLN A 210 -12.63 -17.74 -24.02
CA GLN A 210 -12.96 -17.94 -22.60
C GLN A 210 -12.27 -16.89 -21.71
N VAL A 211 -13.06 -16.09 -21.02
CA VAL A 211 -12.61 -15.11 -20.01
C VAL A 211 -13.12 -15.53 -18.64
N ASN A 212 -12.19 -15.76 -17.72
CA ASN A 212 -12.49 -16.00 -16.31
C ASN A 212 -12.12 -14.76 -15.50
N VAL A 213 -12.98 -14.34 -14.60
CA VAL A 213 -12.81 -13.12 -13.80
C VAL A 213 -12.96 -13.43 -12.32
N GLN A 214 -11.99 -13.01 -11.53
CA GLN A 214 -12.15 -12.82 -10.08
C GLN A 214 -12.22 -11.32 -9.80
N HIS A 215 -13.31 -10.86 -9.18
CA HIS A 215 -13.55 -9.43 -8.99
C HIS A 215 -13.79 -9.05 -7.53
N GLN A 216 -12.82 -8.39 -6.90
CA GLN A 216 -12.97 -7.79 -5.58
C GLN A 216 -13.64 -6.42 -5.69
N THR A 217 -14.87 -6.32 -5.24
CA THR A 217 -15.75 -5.15 -5.45
C THR A 217 -15.78 -4.16 -4.29
N GLY A 218 -15.38 -4.59 -3.08
CA GLY A 218 -15.70 -3.91 -1.82
C GLY A 218 -17.14 -4.21 -1.36
N THR A 219 -17.35 -4.25 -0.05
CA THR A 219 -18.63 -4.69 0.56
C THR A 219 -19.84 -3.88 0.07
N ALA A 220 -19.69 -2.56 -0.03
CA ALA A 220 -20.80 -1.68 -0.41
C ALA A 220 -21.26 -1.84 -1.88
N LEU A 221 -20.42 -2.38 -2.75
CA LEU A 221 -20.67 -2.47 -4.19
C LEU A 221 -20.88 -3.92 -4.66
N LEU A 222 -20.82 -4.92 -3.78
CA LEU A 222 -20.91 -6.34 -4.11
C LEU A 222 -22.18 -6.65 -4.91
N THR A 223 -23.34 -6.46 -4.30
CA THR A 223 -24.64 -6.81 -4.89
C THR A 223 -24.88 -6.13 -6.24
N SER A 224 -24.54 -4.85 -6.36
CA SER A 224 -24.72 -4.12 -7.62
C SER A 224 -23.79 -4.62 -8.74
N THR A 225 -22.59 -5.10 -8.40
CA THR A 225 -21.64 -5.66 -9.35
C THR A 225 -22.05 -7.07 -9.78
N GLU A 226 -22.51 -7.91 -8.85
CA GLU A 226 -23.08 -9.23 -9.16
C GLU A 226 -24.27 -9.11 -10.12
N GLN A 227 -25.20 -8.19 -9.86
CA GLN A 227 -26.35 -7.95 -10.73
C GLN A 227 -25.92 -7.54 -12.14
N ARG A 228 -24.87 -6.72 -12.29
CA ARG A 228 -24.33 -6.35 -13.61
C ARG A 228 -23.77 -7.56 -14.36
N TYR A 229 -22.98 -8.42 -13.71
CA TYR A 229 -22.46 -9.62 -14.34
C TYR A 229 -23.58 -10.60 -14.71
N ASN A 230 -24.56 -10.79 -13.83
CA ASN A 230 -25.70 -11.67 -14.10
C ASN A 230 -26.53 -11.21 -15.33
N ALA A 231 -26.69 -9.89 -15.50
CA ALA A 231 -27.37 -9.32 -16.67
C ALA A 231 -26.57 -9.48 -17.98
N LEU A 232 -25.27 -9.76 -17.89
CA LEU A 232 -24.34 -9.93 -19.02
C LEU A 232 -23.88 -11.38 -19.17
N ALA A 233 -24.52 -12.31 -18.45
CA ALA A 233 -24.16 -13.73 -18.46
C ALA A 233 -24.26 -14.32 -19.86
N GLN A 234 -23.19 -14.97 -20.32
CA GLN A 234 -23.12 -15.61 -21.64
C GLN A 234 -22.08 -16.73 -21.65
N PRO A 235 -22.13 -17.64 -22.63
CA PRO A 235 -21.05 -18.60 -22.85
C PRO A 235 -19.71 -17.90 -23.03
N GLY A 236 -18.64 -18.47 -22.46
CA GLY A 236 -17.29 -17.89 -22.54
C GLY A 236 -16.96 -16.88 -21.43
N LEU A 237 -17.92 -16.46 -20.59
CA LEU A 237 -17.65 -15.62 -19.43
C LEU A 237 -17.94 -16.40 -18.13
N SER A 238 -16.91 -16.59 -17.30
CA SER A 238 -17.01 -17.15 -15.96
C SER A 238 -16.58 -16.11 -14.94
N VAL A 239 -17.39 -15.85 -13.92
CA VAL A 239 -17.13 -14.76 -12.96
C VAL A 239 -17.32 -15.23 -11.53
N ASP A 240 -16.33 -14.91 -10.70
CA ASP A 240 -16.38 -15.00 -9.25
C ASP A 240 -16.29 -13.58 -8.67
N VAL A 241 -17.34 -13.14 -7.98
CA VAL A 241 -17.46 -11.79 -7.42
C VAL A 241 -17.41 -11.87 -5.90
N ALA A 242 -16.48 -11.17 -5.29
CA ALA A 242 -16.31 -11.14 -3.85
C ALA A 242 -16.20 -9.71 -3.31
N ALA A 243 -16.72 -9.49 -2.10
CA ALA A 243 -16.51 -8.23 -1.41
C ALA A 243 -15.03 -8.01 -1.08
N PHE A 244 -14.34 -9.10 -0.70
CA PHE A 244 -12.92 -9.12 -0.34
C PHE A 244 -12.33 -10.48 -0.71
N ILE A 245 -11.06 -10.50 -1.13
CA ILE A 245 -10.30 -11.71 -1.43
C ILE A 245 -9.28 -11.90 -0.30
N ASP A 246 -9.43 -12.96 0.49
CA ASP A 246 -8.56 -13.25 1.63
C ASP A 246 -7.22 -13.81 1.19
N ASP A 247 -7.23 -14.82 0.29
CA ASP A 247 -6.03 -15.44 -0.25
C ASP A 247 -5.55 -14.73 -1.53
N MET A 248 -4.89 -13.59 -1.33
CA MET A 248 -4.31 -12.84 -2.44
C MET A 248 -3.17 -13.59 -3.15
N ALA A 249 -2.47 -14.50 -2.46
CA ALA A 249 -1.41 -15.30 -3.07
C ALA A 249 -2.00 -16.27 -4.11
N ALA A 250 -3.10 -16.95 -3.77
CA ALA A 250 -3.81 -17.79 -4.72
C ALA A 250 -4.38 -16.98 -5.89
N ALA A 251 -4.94 -15.79 -5.61
CA ALA A 251 -5.50 -14.92 -6.64
C ALA A 251 -4.43 -14.42 -7.63
N TYR A 252 -3.27 -13.95 -7.15
CA TYR A 252 -2.17 -13.55 -8.04
C TYR A 252 -1.59 -14.73 -8.82
N ARG A 253 -1.49 -15.92 -8.22
CA ARG A 253 -1.02 -17.13 -8.90
C ARG A 253 -1.95 -17.56 -10.02
N TRP A 254 -3.25 -17.39 -9.83
CA TRP A 254 -4.27 -17.75 -10.79
C TRP A 254 -4.36 -16.77 -11.97
N ALA A 255 -4.04 -15.49 -11.74
CA ALA A 255 -4.24 -14.43 -12.70
C ALA A 255 -3.21 -14.43 -13.84
N ASP A 256 -3.65 -14.28 -15.08
CA ASP A 256 -2.80 -13.91 -16.20
C ASP A 256 -2.53 -12.39 -16.20
N VAL A 257 -3.54 -11.60 -15.81
CA VAL A 257 -3.45 -10.14 -15.71
C VAL A 257 -4.27 -9.60 -14.54
N VAL A 258 -3.76 -8.57 -13.90
CA VAL A 258 -4.44 -7.85 -12.81
C VAL A 258 -4.88 -6.48 -13.30
N ILE A 259 -6.16 -6.13 -13.13
CA ILE A 259 -6.67 -4.76 -13.37
C ILE A 259 -7.00 -4.14 -12.02
N CYS A 260 -6.29 -3.10 -11.60
CA CYS A 260 -6.40 -2.61 -10.24
C CYS A 260 -6.15 -1.10 -10.10
N ARG A 261 -6.48 -0.56 -8.90
CA ARG A 261 -5.99 0.76 -8.48
C ARG A 261 -4.50 0.73 -8.19
N ALA A 262 -3.82 1.87 -8.36
CA ALA A 262 -2.38 1.99 -8.17
C ALA A 262 -2.01 2.47 -6.74
N GLY A 263 -2.57 1.83 -5.72
CA GLY A 263 -2.08 2.01 -4.36
C GLY A 263 -0.64 1.50 -4.23
N ALA A 264 0.18 2.17 -3.43
CA ALA A 264 1.60 1.84 -3.28
C ALA A 264 1.86 0.36 -2.94
N SER A 265 1.09 -0.20 -1.99
CA SER A 265 1.18 -1.63 -1.65
C SER A 265 0.82 -2.53 -2.84
N THR A 266 -0.26 -2.19 -3.57
CA THR A 266 -0.70 -2.99 -4.72
C THR A 266 0.36 -2.99 -5.84
N VAL A 267 0.98 -1.84 -6.13
CA VAL A 267 2.05 -1.75 -7.12
C VAL A 267 3.24 -2.61 -6.72
N SER A 268 3.63 -2.56 -5.43
CA SER A 268 4.72 -3.39 -4.90
C SER A 268 4.36 -4.88 -4.85
N GLU A 269 3.12 -5.23 -4.51
CA GLU A 269 2.62 -6.62 -4.51
C GLU A 269 2.62 -7.21 -5.93
N VAL A 270 2.16 -6.45 -6.93
CA VAL A 270 2.21 -6.84 -8.35
C VAL A 270 3.63 -7.14 -8.81
N ALA A 271 4.58 -6.26 -8.46
CA ALA A 271 5.99 -6.47 -8.77
C ALA A 271 6.54 -7.72 -8.07
N SER A 272 6.31 -7.87 -6.77
CA SER A 272 6.81 -9.02 -5.98
C SER A 272 6.17 -10.33 -6.40
N ALA A 273 4.88 -10.33 -6.75
CA ALA A 273 4.20 -11.49 -7.29
C ALA A 273 4.74 -11.89 -8.67
N GLY A 274 5.17 -10.94 -9.48
CA GLY A 274 5.58 -11.17 -10.86
C GLY A 274 4.37 -11.48 -11.74
N VAL A 275 3.35 -10.62 -11.71
CA VAL A 275 2.13 -10.75 -12.50
C VAL A 275 1.93 -9.52 -13.39
N ALA A 276 1.43 -9.71 -14.60
CA ALA A 276 1.11 -8.58 -15.48
C ALA A 276 -0.01 -7.71 -14.90
N ALA A 277 0.09 -6.39 -15.07
CA ALA A 277 -0.93 -5.49 -14.53
C ALA A 277 -1.30 -4.34 -15.48
N ILE A 278 -2.59 -3.97 -15.39
CA ILE A 278 -3.10 -2.68 -15.84
C ILE A 278 -3.49 -1.88 -14.60
N PHE A 279 -2.77 -0.81 -14.37
CA PHE A 279 -3.15 0.13 -13.32
C PHE A 279 -4.16 1.15 -13.83
N VAL A 280 -5.22 1.35 -13.04
CA VAL A 280 -6.22 2.40 -13.27
C VAL A 280 -6.15 3.34 -12.06
N PRO A 281 -5.28 4.37 -12.08
CA PRO A 281 -5.12 5.29 -10.96
C PRO A 281 -6.44 5.97 -10.58
N LEU A 282 -6.63 6.22 -9.29
CA LEU A 282 -7.79 6.94 -8.79
C LEU A 282 -7.67 8.43 -9.20
N PRO A 283 -8.62 8.99 -9.96
CA PRO A 283 -8.64 10.42 -10.26
C PRO A 283 -8.71 11.22 -8.96
N ASN A 284 -8.03 12.35 -8.92
CA ASN A 284 -7.99 13.25 -7.76
C ASN A 284 -7.46 12.61 -6.46
N ALA A 285 -6.64 11.56 -6.59
CA ALA A 285 -5.86 11.08 -5.45
C ALA A 285 -5.01 12.23 -4.89
N ILE A 286 -4.85 12.29 -3.58
CA ILE A 286 -4.07 13.34 -2.92
C ILE A 286 -2.68 13.41 -3.56
N ASP A 287 -2.29 14.60 -4.04
CA ASP A 287 -0.99 14.84 -4.70
C ASP A 287 -0.72 13.87 -5.88
N ASP A 288 -1.78 13.34 -6.52
CA ASP A 288 -1.75 12.38 -7.64
C ASP A 288 -0.82 11.17 -7.43
N HIS A 289 -0.69 10.73 -6.17
CA HIS A 289 0.27 9.69 -5.81
C HIS A 289 0.01 8.35 -6.52
N GLN A 290 -1.27 8.01 -6.87
CA GLN A 290 -1.53 6.75 -7.57
C GLN A 290 -0.98 6.75 -8.99
N THR A 291 -1.08 7.85 -9.71
CA THR A 291 -0.45 7.99 -11.03
C THR A 291 1.07 7.85 -10.93
N ALA A 292 1.69 8.52 -9.94
CA ALA A 292 3.13 8.41 -9.72
C ALA A 292 3.57 6.98 -9.33
N ASN A 293 2.79 6.28 -8.49
CA ASN A 293 3.05 4.88 -8.13
C ASN A 293 2.99 3.97 -9.37
N ALA A 294 1.95 4.11 -10.21
CA ALA A 294 1.81 3.33 -11.43
C ALA A 294 2.94 3.60 -12.43
N HIS A 295 3.37 4.85 -12.56
CA HIS A 295 4.44 5.25 -13.48
C HIS A 295 5.77 4.59 -13.15
N TRP A 296 6.03 4.25 -11.88
CA TRP A 296 7.27 3.55 -11.52
C TRP A 296 7.46 2.23 -12.27
N LEU A 297 6.40 1.43 -12.45
CA LEU A 297 6.46 0.20 -13.24
C LEU A 297 6.27 0.47 -14.74
N SER A 298 5.36 1.38 -15.12
CA SER A 298 5.05 1.59 -16.54
C SER A 298 6.20 2.22 -17.32
N GLN A 299 7.00 3.10 -16.71
CA GLN A 299 8.21 3.67 -17.33
C GLN A 299 9.28 2.60 -17.62
N GLN A 300 9.25 1.49 -16.92
CA GLN A 300 10.11 0.33 -17.13
C GLN A 300 9.48 -0.75 -18.01
N GLN A 301 8.35 -0.43 -18.66
CA GLN A 301 7.56 -1.38 -19.47
C GLN A 301 7.13 -2.64 -18.67
N ALA A 302 6.97 -2.48 -17.36
CA ALA A 302 6.62 -3.55 -16.42
C ALA A 302 5.12 -3.61 -16.10
N ALA A 303 4.35 -2.61 -16.53
CA ALA A 303 2.89 -2.56 -16.38
C ALA A 303 2.30 -1.59 -17.40
N LEU A 304 0.99 -1.69 -17.59
CA LEU A 304 0.21 -0.74 -18.37
C LEU A 304 -0.55 0.21 -17.46
N VAL A 305 -0.82 1.42 -17.94
CA VAL A 305 -1.61 2.43 -17.20
C VAL A 305 -2.72 2.92 -18.11
N ILE A 306 -3.96 2.86 -17.62
CA ILE A 306 -5.14 3.40 -18.29
C ILE A 306 -5.77 4.42 -17.34
N LYS A 307 -5.93 5.68 -17.76
CA LYS A 307 -6.67 6.65 -16.97
C LYS A 307 -8.12 6.21 -16.81
N GLN A 308 -8.72 6.51 -15.67
CA GLN A 308 -10.12 6.10 -15.43
C GLN A 308 -11.09 6.60 -16.52
N THR A 309 -10.87 7.79 -17.07
CA THR A 309 -11.67 8.33 -18.18
C THR A 309 -11.47 7.60 -19.51
N GLU A 310 -10.36 6.87 -19.63
CA GLU A 310 -9.98 6.08 -20.81
C GLU A 310 -10.31 4.59 -20.64
N LEU A 311 -10.87 4.18 -19.50
CA LEU A 311 -11.31 2.81 -19.24
C LEU A 311 -12.61 2.51 -20.00
N THR A 312 -12.48 2.30 -21.28
CA THR A 312 -13.59 2.05 -22.22
C THR A 312 -13.39 0.76 -22.99
N ALA A 313 -14.46 0.23 -23.60
CA ALA A 313 -14.35 -0.94 -24.46
C ALA A 313 -13.42 -0.67 -25.65
N ALA A 314 -13.43 0.52 -26.22
CA ALA A 314 -12.57 0.87 -27.34
C ALA A 314 -11.07 0.71 -27.01
N ASN A 315 -10.67 1.01 -25.77
CA ASN A 315 -9.26 0.94 -25.36
C ASN A 315 -8.87 -0.43 -24.80
N LEU A 316 -9.74 -1.10 -24.03
CA LEU A 316 -9.35 -2.33 -23.32
C LEU A 316 -9.71 -3.60 -24.10
N LEU A 317 -10.81 -3.62 -24.85
CA LEU A 317 -11.26 -4.82 -25.55
C LEU A 317 -10.25 -5.38 -26.57
N PRO A 318 -9.58 -4.55 -27.42
CA PRO A 318 -8.58 -5.07 -28.35
C PRO A 318 -7.42 -5.77 -27.64
N MET A 319 -7.00 -5.27 -26.46
CA MET A 319 -5.93 -5.87 -25.66
C MET A 319 -6.36 -7.23 -25.11
N LEU A 320 -7.57 -7.33 -24.54
CA LEU A 320 -8.09 -8.60 -24.02
C LEU A 320 -8.24 -9.65 -25.14
N GLN A 321 -8.71 -9.26 -26.32
CA GLN A 321 -8.83 -10.14 -27.49
C GLN A 321 -7.46 -10.62 -27.99
N GLN A 322 -6.45 -9.76 -28.02
CA GLN A 322 -5.08 -10.15 -28.32
C GLN A 322 -4.56 -11.18 -27.31
N TRP A 323 -4.76 -10.98 -26.01
CA TRP A 323 -4.26 -11.86 -24.96
C TRP A 323 -4.99 -13.21 -24.87
N LEU A 324 -6.21 -13.30 -25.42
CA LEU A 324 -6.88 -14.59 -25.61
C LEU A 324 -6.16 -15.48 -26.64
N THR A 325 -5.43 -14.89 -27.58
CA THR A 325 -4.70 -15.61 -28.64
C THR A 325 -3.20 -15.71 -28.36
N ASP A 326 -2.61 -14.65 -27.79
CA ASP A 326 -1.16 -14.57 -27.53
C ASP A 326 -0.90 -13.85 -26.19
N LYS A 327 -0.33 -14.56 -25.23
CA LYS A 327 0.02 -14.07 -23.90
C LYS A 327 1.47 -13.58 -23.78
N THR A 328 2.23 -13.52 -24.86
CA THR A 328 3.65 -13.14 -24.83
C THR A 328 3.86 -11.77 -24.17
N GLN A 329 3.00 -10.80 -24.49
CA GLN A 329 3.07 -9.48 -23.85
C GLN A 329 2.83 -9.56 -22.33
N LEU A 330 1.86 -10.36 -21.87
CA LEU A 330 1.61 -10.54 -20.43
C LEU A 330 2.82 -11.16 -19.71
N GLN A 331 3.43 -12.17 -20.33
CA GLN A 331 4.64 -12.81 -19.77
C GLN A 331 5.81 -11.82 -19.68
N GLN A 332 5.98 -10.97 -20.68
CA GLN A 332 7.02 -9.94 -20.66
C GLN A 332 6.75 -8.88 -19.58
N LEU A 333 5.51 -8.37 -19.47
CA LEU A 333 5.13 -7.44 -18.41
C LEU A 333 5.38 -8.05 -17.01
N ALA A 334 4.96 -9.30 -16.80
CA ALA A 334 5.12 -10.02 -15.53
C ALA A 334 6.60 -10.20 -15.16
N SER A 335 7.44 -10.65 -16.09
CA SER A 335 8.87 -10.83 -15.85
C SER A 335 9.59 -9.51 -15.59
N THR A 336 9.24 -8.45 -16.33
CA THR A 336 9.82 -7.12 -16.12
C THR A 336 9.35 -6.53 -14.77
N ALA A 337 8.07 -6.71 -14.40
CA ALA A 337 7.56 -6.29 -13.09
C ALA A 337 8.34 -6.98 -11.96
N LYS A 338 8.58 -8.29 -12.10
CA LYS A 338 9.39 -9.04 -11.14
C LYS A 338 10.82 -8.54 -11.03
N ALA A 339 11.44 -8.18 -12.13
CA ALA A 339 12.79 -7.61 -12.11
C ALA A 339 12.88 -6.25 -11.39
N CYS A 340 11.76 -5.52 -11.29
CA CYS A 340 11.66 -4.27 -10.54
C CYS A 340 11.39 -4.48 -9.04
N ALA A 341 11.08 -5.70 -8.59
CA ALA A 341 10.68 -5.97 -7.21
C ALA A 341 11.83 -5.76 -6.22
N LEU A 342 11.50 -5.22 -5.05
CA LEU A 342 12.41 -5.07 -3.90
C LEU A 342 11.91 -5.97 -2.76
N ASP A 343 12.09 -7.28 -2.94
CA ASP A 343 11.48 -8.33 -2.10
C ASP A 343 12.05 -8.38 -0.67
N ASN A 344 13.23 -7.84 -0.45
CA ASN A 344 13.90 -7.77 0.86
C ASN A 344 13.59 -6.48 1.65
N ALA A 345 12.52 -5.78 1.29
CA ALA A 345 12.16 -4.51 1.92
C ALA A 345 11.96 -4.63 3.44
N THR A 346 11.30 -5.69 3.91
CA THR A 346 11.08 -5.93 5.34
C THR A 346 12.40 -6.08 6.08
N GLU A 347 13.29 -6.89 5.57
CA GLU A 347 14.62 -7.16 6.13
C GLU A 347 15.48 -5.90 6.17
N GLN A 348 15.45 -5.11 5.09
CA GLN A 348 16.18 -3.84 5.05
C GLN A 348 15.66 -2.84 6.10
N VAL A 349 14.34 -2.68 6.24
CA VAL A 349 13.78 -1.80 7.28
C VAL A 349 14.18 -2.28 8.68
N VAL A 350 14.11 -3.59 8.94
CA VAL A 350 14.56 -4.19 10.21
C VAL A 350 16.05 -3.92 10.45
N GLN A 351 16.89 -4.06 9.45
CA GLN A 351 18.32 -3.79 9.55
C GLN A 351 18.62 -2.33 9.91
N PHE A 352 17.90 -1.36 9.30
CA PHE A 352 18.00 0.04 9.68
C PHE A 352 17.56 0.28 11.12
N CYS A 353 16.52 -0.41 11.61
CA CYS A 353 16.09 -0.34 12.99
C CYS A 353 17.18 -0.83 13.96
N GLN A 354 17.81 -1.97 13.65
CA GLN A 354 18.91 -2.54 14.44
C GLN A 354 20.12 -1.59 14.51
N GLN A 355 20.54 -1.05 13.37
CA GLN A 355 21.64 -0.09 13.28
C GLN A 355 21.36 1.19 14.08
N ALA A 356 20.12 1.68 14.02
CA ALA A 356 19.74 2.89 14.75
C ALA A 356 19.79 2.71 16.28
N VAL A 357 19.50 1.52 16.78
CA VAL A 357 19.57 1.19 18.22
C VAL A 357 21.01 0.90 18.67
N ALA A 358 21.81 0.25 17.82
CA ALA A 358 23.21 -0.08 18.13
C ALA A 358 24.12 1.16 18.20
N GLN A 359 23.81 2.22 17.46
CA GLN A 359 24.58 3.46 17.43
C GLN A 359 23.95 4.48 18.39
N PRO A 360 24.58 4.87 19.48
CA PRO A 360 24.07 5.95 20.33
C PRO A 360 23.90 7.23 19.53
N VAL A 361 22.91 8.06 19.90
CA VAL A 361 22.73 9.41 19.34
C VAL A 361 23.98 10.20 19.70
N THR A 362 24.96 10.29 18.81
CA THR A 362 26.03 11.29 18.93
C THR A 362 25.34 12.65 18.81
N GLY A 363 25.33 13.41 19.91
CA GLY A 363 24.62 14.67 20.03
C GLY A 363 24.91 15.57 18.83
N THR A 364 23.89 15.88 18.07
CA THR A 364 23.91 17.01 17.16
C THR A 364 23.79 18.24 18.09
N THR A 365 24.92 18.85 18.36
CA THR A 365 24.97 20.18 18.97
C THR A 365 24.09 21.11 18.14
N ILE A 366 23.12 21.74 18.81
CA ILE A 366 22.21 22.75 18.29
C ILE A 366 22.99 23.97 17.84
#